data_2d4d62f5625596270e48341027916512
#
_entry.id   2d4d62f5625596270e48341027916512
#
_cell.length_a   1.000
_cell.length_b   1.000
_cell.length_c   1.000
_cell.angle_alpha   90.00
_cell.angle_beta   90.00
_cell.angle_gamma   90.00
#
_symmetry.space_group_name_H-M   'P 1'
#
loop_
_entity.id
_entity.type
_entity.pdbx_description
1 polymer ?
#
loop_
_entity_poly.entity_id
_entity_poly.type
_entity_poly.pdbx_seq_one_letter_code
_entity_poly.pdbx_strand_id
1 'polypeptide(L)'
;MKKVIAIDGPAASGKSTVSRGVASALGYLFVSSGHFYRALSWGYVRDRIDGDAISAWLEQRTLVAEESPSGLRLLLDGADATPHLSEAEVAANVSVIAAFPAVRDFVNARLRALAKTYDLVMEGRDVGSVVFPDTPFKFYLDASPEERARRRASEGKIDSVAERDRLDSTRATAPLTIPQEATVIDTTHLDIPQVIAAILDHLSHRPLSTSSVQ
;
A
#
# COMPACT_ATOMS: atom_id res chain seq x y z
N MET A 1 -5.79 16.48 11.03
CA MET A 1 -5.70 15.05 10.61
C MET A 1 -4.67 14.35 11.48
N LYS A 2 -4.83 13.06 11.69
CA LYS A 2 -3.80 12.22 12.30
C LYS A 2 -2.56 12.16 11.39
N LYS A 3 -1.43 11.69 11.92
CA LYS A 3 -0.17 11.65 11.20
C LYS A 3 -0.17 10.49 10.21
N VAL A 4 0.30 10.73 9.00
CA VAL A 4 0.45 9.69 7.97
C VAL A 4 1.88 9.67 7.48
N ILE A 5 2.53 8.53 7.63
CA ILE A 5 3.83 8.22 7.02
C ILE A 5 3.55 7.38 5.79
N ALA A 6 3.88 7.93 4.61
CA ALA A 6 3.70 7.27 3.32
C ALA A 6 5.02 6.59 2.92
N ILE A 7 4.95 5.29 2.61
CA ILE A 7 6.11 4.51 2.14
C ILE A 7 5.76 3.85 0.81
N ASP A 8 6.26 4.44 -0.27
CA ASP A 8 6.04 3.94 -1.63
C ASP A 8 7.28 3.23 -2.18
N GLY A 9 7.13 2.56 -3.32
CA GLY A 9 8.23 1.92 -4.03
C GLY A 9 7.79 0.71 -4.85
N PRO A 10 8.67 0.14 -5.68
CA PRO A 10 8.36 -0.97 -6.58
C PRO A 10 8.12 -2.30 -5.85
N ALA A 11 7.77 -3.34 -6.62
CA ALA A 11 7.60 -4.69 -6.08
C ALA A 11 8.91 -5.21 -5.46
N ALA A 12 8.83 -5.96 -4.35
CA ALA A 12 9.97 -6.57 -3.64
C ALA A 12 11.05 -5.59 -3.14
N SER A 13 10.74 -4.28 -2.98
CA SER A 13 11.66 -3.32 -2.34
C SER A 13 11.73 -3.43 -0.80
N GLY A 14 11.00 -4.35 -0.18
CA GLY A 14 10.96 -4.51 1.28
C GLY A 14 9.94 -3.66 2.02
N LYS A 15 9.15 -2.83 1.31
CA LYS A 15 8.21 -1.87 1.89
C LYS A 15 7.33 -2.43 3.01
N SER A 16 6.65 -3.54 2.77
CA SER A 16 5.66 -4.05 3.71
C SER A 16 6.29 -4.47 5.04
N THR A 17 7.49 -5.08 5.00
CA THR A 17 8.25 -5.47 6.20
C THR A 17 8.76 -4.24 6.95
N VAL A 18 9.37 -3.31 6.21
CA VAL A 18 9.89 -2.05 6.79
C VAL A 18 8.74 -1.23 7.39
N SER A 19 7.64 -1.03 6.64
CA SER A 19 6.49 -0.24 7.12
C SER A 19 5.86 -0.81 8.38
N ARG A 20 5.79 -2.14 8.48
CA ARG A 20 5.32 -2.82 9.69
C ARG A 20 6.25 -2.57 10.87
N GLY A 21 7.57 -2.63 10.65
CA GLY A 21 8.57 -2.34 11.68
C GLY A 21 8.52 -0.88 12.15
N VAL A 22 8.41 0.08 11.22
CA VAL A 22 8.26 1.51 11.55
C VAL A 22 6.95 1.75 12.32
N ALA A 23 5.85 1.16 11.90
CA ALA A 23 4.56 1.27 12.57
C ALA A 23 4.63 0.75 14.01
N SER A 24 5.24 -0.43 14.20
CA SER A 24 5.44 -1.02 15.52
C SER A 24 6.30 -0.13 16.44
N ALA A 25 7.39 0.43 15.90
CA ALA A 25 8.31 1.30 16.68
C ALA A 25 7.63 2.61 17.12
N LEU A 26 6.67 3.12 16.32
CA LEU A 26 5.97 4.38 16.60
C LEU A 26 4.63 4.19 17.34
N GLY A 27 4.14 2.95 17.48
CA GLY A 27 2.79 2.68 17.98
C GLY A 27 1.69 3.16 17.01
N TYR A 28 1.96 3.17 15.69
CA TYR A 28 1.03 3.58 14.66
C TYR A 28 0.38 2.36 14.01
N LEU A 29 -0.80 2.56 13.41
CA LEU A 29 -1.46 1.52 12.66
C LEU A 29 -0.75 1.29 11.31
N PHE A 30 -0.35 0.04 11.05
CA PHE A 30 0.18 -0.36 9.75
C PHE A 30 -0.95 -0.61 8.76
N VAL A 31 -0.86 0.00 7.58
CA VAL A 31 -1.83 -0.17 6.48
C VAL A 31 -1.10 -0.50 5.19
N SER A 32 -1.46 -1.61 4.54
CA SER A 32 -1.07 -1.89 3.17
C SER A 32 -2.22 -1.49 2.24
N SER A 33 -2.01 -0.48 1.39
CA SER A 33 -2.99 -0.09 0.37
C SER A 33 -3.29 -1.24 -0.59
N GLY A 34 -2.27 -2.06 -0.88
CA GLY A 34 -2.39 -3.24 -1.71
C GLY A 34 -3.38 -4.28 -1.18
N HIS A 35 -3.59 -4.37 0.12
CA HIS A 35 -4.57 -5.28 0.70
C HIS A 35 -6.01 -4.87 0.34
N PHE A 36 -6.31 -3.57 0.27
CA PHE A 36 -7.63 -3.08 -0.14
C PHE A 36 -7.94 -3.43 -1.59
N TYR A 37 -6.97 -3.23 -2.49
CA TYR A 37 -7.11 -3.66 -3.89
C TYR A 37 -7.29 -5.18 -4.00
N ARG A 38 -6.58 -5.98 -3.19
CA ARG A 38 -6.73 -7.43 -3.17
C ARG A 38 -8.08 -7.87 -2.61
N ALA A 39 -8.62 -7.20 -1.62
CA ALA A 39 -9.97 -7.49 -1.11
C ALA A 39 -11.03 -7.26 -2.20
N LEU A 40 -10.92 -6.17 -2.97
CA LEU A 40 -11.78 -5.96 -4.13
C LEU A 40 -11.53 -6.96 -5.26
N SER A 41 -10.25 -7.36 -5.48
CA SER A 41 -9.90 -8.40 -6.45
C SER A 41 -10.55 -9.75 -6.09
N TRP A 42 -10.55 -10.09 -4.80
CA TRP A 42 -11.25 -11.28 -4.32
C TRP A 42 -12.76 -11.21 -4.60
N GLY A 43 -13.41 -10.09 -4.33
CA GLY A 43 -14.83 -9.91 -4.64
C GLY A 43 -15.10 -9.96 -6.15
N TYR A 44 -14.25 -9.33 -6.96
CA TYR A 44 -14.32 -9.33 -8.41
C TYR A 44 -14.28 -10.76 -8.99
N VAL A 45 -13.33 -11.57 -8.51
CA VAL A 45 -13.18 -12.98 -8.90
C VAL A 45 -14.36 -13.82 -8.41
N ARG A 46 -14.71 -13.70 -7.13
CA ARG A 46 -15.82 -14.43 -6.51
C ARG A 46 -17.16 -14.20 -7.24
N ASP A 47 -17.43 -12.94 -7.55
CA ASP A 47 -18.70 -12.52 -8.14
C ASP A 47 -18.69 -12.62 -9.67
N ARG A 48 -17.55 -13.02 -10.30
CA ARG A 48 -17.34 -13.17 -11.74
C ARG A 48 -17.75 -11.94 -12.54
N ILE A 49 -17.26 -10.78 -12.11
CA ILE A 49 -17.63 -9.48 -12.69
C ILE A 49 -16.95 -9.27 -14.03
N ASP A 50 -17.70 -8.79 -15.02
CA ASP A 50 -17.12 -8.24 -16.24
C ASP A 50 -16.56 -6.83 -15.97
N GLY A 51 -15.44 -6.50 -16.61
CA GLY A 51 -14.76 -5.22 -16.42
C GLY A 51 -15.67 -4.01 -16.68
N ASP A 52 -16.56 -4.07 -17.65
CA ASP A 52 -17.51 -2.99 -17.95
C ASP A 52 -18.55 -2.78 -16.83
N ALA A 53 -18.84 -3.81 -16.05
CA ALA A 53 -19.79 -3.76 -14.93
C ALA A 53 -19.18 -3.29 -13.61
N ILE A 54 -17.85 -3.06 -13.55
CA ILE A 54 -17.14 -2.83 -12.28
C ILE A 54 -17.65 -1.61 -11.51
N SER A 55 -18.02 -0.53 -12.20
CA SER A 55 -18.53 0.69 -11.55
C SER A 55 -19.88 0.44 -10.86
N ALA A 56 -20.83 -0.19 -11.54
CA ALA A 56 -22.13 -0.53 -10.98
C ALA A 56 -21.99 -1.58 -9.85
N TRP A 57 -21.04 -2.51 -9.98
CA TRP A 57 -20.75 -3.47 -8.95
C TRP A 57 -20.23 -2.78 -7.67
N LEU A 58 -19.29 -1.83 -7.80
CA LEU A 58 -18.72 -1.09 -6.66
C LEU A 58 -19.76 -0.28 -5.87
N GLU A 59 -20.77 0.29 -6.54
CA GLU A 59 -21.84 1.08 -5.89
C GLU A 59 -22.60 0.27 -4.83
N GLN A 60 -22.62 -1.06 -4.98
CA GLN A 60 -23.31 -1.97 -4.07
C GLN A 60 -22.38 -2.59 -3.03
N ARG A 61 -21.08 -2.20 -3.01
CA ARG A 61 -20.08 -2.83 -2.13
C ARG A 61 -19.80 -1.99 -0.89
N THR A 62 -19.60 -2.71 0.20
CA THR A 62 -19.02 -2.16 1.42
C THR A 62 -17.68 -2.82 1.67
N LEU A 63 -16.64 -2.03 1.89
CA LEU A 63 -15.33 -2.51 2.30
C LEU A 63 -14.97 -1.83 3.62
N VAL A 64 -14.89 -2.61 4.68
CA VAL A 64 -14.60 -2.14 6.03
C VAL A 64 -13.25 -2.71 6.47
N ALA A 65 -12.46 -1.88 7.13
CA ALA A 65 -11.22 -2.30 7.78
C ALA A 65 -11.42 -2.27 9.30
N GLU A 66 -11.18 -3.41 9.95
CA GLU A 66 -11.28 -3.56 11.39
C GLU A 66 -9.92 -3.91 11.98
N GLU A 67 -9.59 -3.36 13.13
CA GLU A 67 -8.40 -3.76 13.87
C GLU A 67 -8.55 -5.20 14.39
N SER A 68 -7.47 -5.95 14.30
CA SER A 68 -7.34 -7.27 14.86
C SER A 68 -5.94 -7.48 15.47
N PRO A 69 -5.75 -8.48 16.33
CA PRO A 69 -4.42 -8.75 16.91
C PRO A 69 -3.32 -9.01 15.86
N SER A 70 -3.69 -9.44 14.65
CA SER A 70 -2.77 -9.70 13.54
C SER A 70 -2.61 -8.52 12.58
N GLY A 71 -3.24 -7.38 12.83
CA GLY A 71 -3.28 -6.21 11.97
C GLY A 71 -4.70 -5.88 11.51
N LEU A 72 -4.85 -5.28 10.32
CA LEU A 72 -6.18 -4.98 9.77
C LEU A 72 -6.83 -6.22 9.16
N ARG A 73 -8.07 -6.48 9.52
CA ARG A 73 -9.00 -7.39 8.86
C ARG A 73 -9.84 -6.59 7.87
N LEU A 74 -10.01 -7.12 6.68
CA LEU A 74 -10.79 -6.48 5.62
C LEU A 74 -12.07 -7.27 5.35
N LEU A 75 -13.21 -6.63 5.57
CA LEU A 75 -14.53 -7.21 5.32
C LEU A 75 -15.12 -6.62 4.06
N LEU A 76 -15.39 -7.45 3.06
CA LEU A 76 -16.13 -7.08 1.85
C LEU A 76 -17.55 -7.61 1.97
N ASP A 77 -18.51 -6.70 2.08
CA ASP A 77 -19.93 -7.01 2.31
C ASP A 77 -20.16 -7.90 3.54
N GLY A 78 -19.37 -7.66 4.61
CA GLY A 78 -19.40 -8.44 5.84
C GLY A 78 -18.63 -9.76 5.79
N ALA A 79 -18.17 -10.22 4.61
CA ALA A 79 -17.34 -11.42 4.49
C ALA A 79 -15.84 -11.07 4.66
N ASP A 80 -15.11 -11.89 5.42
CA ASP A 80 -13.68 -11.67 5.66
C ASP A 80 -12.86 -12.02 4.43
N ALA A 81 -12.33 -10.99 3.77
CA ALA A 81 -11.46 -11.13 2.61
C ALA A 81 -9.99 -11.42 3.00
N THR A 82 -9.62 -11.21 4.27
CA THR A 82 -8.21 -11.25 4.72
C THR A 82 -7.51 -12.59 4.42
N PRO A 83 -8.12 -13.76 4.62
CA PRO A 83 -7.48 -15.05 4.30
C PRO A 83 -7.19 -15.23 2.80
N HIS A 84 -7.94 -14.54 1.93
CA HIS A 84 -7.92 -14.69 0.48
C HIS A 84 -6.94 -13.76 -0.25
N LEU A 85 -6.37 -12.77 0.45
CA LEU A 85 -5.54 -11.73 -0.17
C LEU A 85 -4.29 -12.26 -0.89
N SER A 86 -3.82 -13.45 -0.56
CA SER A 86 -2.62 -14.06 -1.16
C SER A 86 -2.92 -15.13 -2.21
N GLU A 87 -4.19 -15.41 -2.51
CA GLU A 87 -4.58 -16.38 -3.52
C GLU A 87 -4.05 -15.98 -4.91
N ALA A 88 -3.64 -16.98 -5.69
CA ALA A 88 -3.02 -16.75 -7.00
C ALA A 88 -3.95 -15.99 -7.95
N GLU A 89 -5.24 -16.32 -7.98
CA GLU A 89 -6.22 -15.68 -8.83
C GLU A 89 -6.47 -14.22 -8.40
N VAL A 90 -6.52 -13.94 -7.10
CA VAL A 90 -6.59 -12.59 -6.54
C VAL A 90 -5.36 -11.78 -6.96
N ALA A 91 -4.16 -12.37 -6.81
CA ALA A 91 -2.91 -11.72 -7.17
C ALA A 91 -2.81 -11.42 -8.67
N ALA A 92 -3.34 -12.29 -9.54
CA ALA A 92 -3.34 -12.10 -10.99
C ALA A 92 -4.27 -10.94 -11.42
N ASN A 93 -5.39 -10.73 -10.72
CA ASN A 93 -6.37 -9.71 -11.08
C ASN A 93 -6.15 -8.35 -10.42
N VAL A 94 -5.30 -8.24 -9.39
CA VAL A 94 -5.13 -7.00 -8.62
C VAL A 94 -4.70 -5.80 -9.47
N SER A 95 -3.79 -5.99 -10.43
CA SER A 95 -3.32 -4.91 -11.30
C SER A 95 -4.38 -4.52 -12.33
N VAL A 96 -5.20 -5.46 -12.78
CA VAL A 96 -6.32 -5.24 -13.70
C VAL A 96 -7.34 -4.32 -13.04
N ILE A 97 -7.84 -4.69 -11.86
CA ILE A 97 -8.85 -3.88 -11.17
C ILE A 97 -8.30 -2.53 -10.69
N ALA A 98 -7.02 -2.47 -10.30
CA ALA A 98 -6.38 -1.23 -9.89
C ALA A 98 -6.19 -0.21 -11.05
N ALA A 99 -6.39 -0.61 -12.30
CA ALA A 99 -6.38 0.28 -13.45
C ALA A 99 -7.68 1.07 -13.61
N PHE A 100 -8.80 0.59 -13.02
CA PHE A 100 -10.07 1.30 -13.10
C PHE A 100 -10.11 2.51 -12.17
N PRO A 101 -10.37 3.74 -12.67
CA PRO A 101 -10.45 4.93 -11.83
C PRO A 101 -11.47 4.79 -10.69
N ALA A 102 -12.65 4.22 -10.95
CA ALA A 102 -13.69 4.02 -9.93
C ALA A 102 -13.21 3.14 -8.75
N VAL A 103 -12.41 2.10 -9.03
CA VAL A 103 -11.79 1.26 -7.98
C VAL A 103 -10.81 2.07 -7.14
N ARG A 104 -10.02 2.92 -7.78
CA ARG A 104 -9.05 3.77 -7.08
C ARG A 104 -9.73 4.78 -6.18
N ASP A 105 -10.76 5.46 -6.68
CA ASP A 105 -11.55 6.43 -5.89
C ASP A 105 -12.20 5.74 -4.70
N PHE A 106 -12.78 4.57 -4.91
CA PHE A 106 -13.38 3.76 -3.86
C PHE A 106 -12.37 3.36 -2.78
N VAL A 107 -11.19 2.89 -3.15
CA VAL A 107 -10.12 2.51 -2.21
C VAL A 107 -9.56 3.75 -1.51
N ASN A 108 -9.22 4.80 -2.25
CA ASN A 108 -8.62 6.02 -1.69
C ASN A 108 -9.53 6.68 -0.64
N ALA A 109 -10.86 6.69 -0.87
CA ALA A 109 -11.81 7.20 0.12
C ALA A 109 -11.71 6.43 1.45
N ARG A 110 -11.54 5.12 1.41
CA ARG A 110 -11.43 4.27 2.62
C ARG A 110 -10.09 4.43 3.31
N LEU A 111 -9.01 4.50 2.56
CA LEU A 111 -7.67 4.77 3.10
C LEU A 111 -7.62 6.14 3.80
N ARG A 112 -8.21 7.18 3.18
CA ARG A 112 -8.30 8.50 3.79
C ARG A 112 -9.20 8.53 5.04
N ALA A 113 -10.24 7.71 5.07
CA ALA A 113 -11.09 7.58 6.25
C ALA A 113 -10.33 7.04 7.46
N LEU A 114 -9.43 6.07 7.29
CA LEU A 114 -8.57 5.57 8.37
C LEU A 114 -7.69 6.68 8.97
N ALA A 115 -7.15 7.56 8.13
CA ALA A 115 -6.31 8.68 8.58
C ALA A 115 -7.05 9.76 9.37
N LYS A 116 -8.38 9.68 9.48
CA LYS A 116 -9.15 10.55 10.39
C LYS A 116 -9.11 10.04 11.83
N THR A 117 -8.92 8.74 12.00
CA THR A 117 -9.02 8.05 13.30
C THR A 117 -7.64 7.69 13.86
N TYR A 118 -6.74 7.21 13.00
CA TYR A 118 -5.47 6.60 13.40
C TYR A 118 -4.26 7.38 12.89
N ASP A 119 -3.19 7.40 13.65
CA ASP A 119 -1.85 7.70 13.14
C ASP A 119 -1.37 6.48 12.35
N LEU A 120 -0.92 6.67 11.10
CA LEU A 120 -0.71 5.60 10.13
C LEU A 120 0.73 5.52 9.64
N VAL A 121 1.23 4.29 9.45
CA VAL A 121 2.25 4.01 8.45
C VAL A 121 1.60 3.24 7.32
N MET A 122 1.50 3.86 6.15
CA MET A 122 0.83 3.29 4.99
C MET A 122 1.83 3.01 3.87
N GLU A 123 1.80 1.79 3.34
CA GLU A 123 2.63 1.41 2.20
C GLU A 123 1.82 1.21 0.92
N GLY A 124 2.45 1.51 -0.22
CA GLY A 124 1.82 1.32 -1.51
C GLY A 124 2.71 1.60 -2.72
N ARG A 125 2.10 2.23 -3.74
CA ARG A 125 2.75 2.64 -4.98
C ARG A 125 2.59 4.14 -5.24
N ASP A 126 1.58 4.73 -4.66
CA ASP A 126 1.12 6.09 -4.90
C ASP A 126 0.51 6.73 -3.65
N VAL A 127 0.91 6.23 -2.48
CA VAL A 127 0.41 6.73 -1.20
C VAL A 127 0.80 8.18 -1.01
N GLY A 128 2.08 8.52 -1.21
CA GLY A 128 2.60 9.87 -1.05
C GLY A 128 2.39 10.80 -2.24
N SER A 129 2.02 10.26 -3.42
CA SER A 129 1.75 11.08 -4.60
C SER A 129 0.26 11.34 -4.84
N VAL A 130 -0.64 10.40 -4.46
CA VAL A 130 -2.07 10.47 -4.78
C VAL A 130 -2.96 10.37 -3.54
N VAL A 131 -2.70 9.40 -2.63
CA VAL A 131 -3.59 9.18 -1.48
C VAL A 131 -3.43 10.29 -0.45
N PHE A 132 -2.18 10.63 -0.10
CA PHE A 132 -1.81 11.67 0.86
C PHE A 132 -0.72 12.60 0.29
N PRO A 133 -1.01 13.38 -0.75
CA PRO A 133 -0.01 14.24 -1.41
C PRO A 133 0.53 15.33 -0.47
N ASP A 134 -0.22 15.70 0.57
CA ASP A 134 0.13 16.78 1.48
C ASP A 134 0.87 16.30 2.75
N THR A 135 1.08 14.97 2.91
CA THR A 135 1.88 14.52 4.06
C THR A 135 3.34 14.93 3.90
N PRO A 136 3.97 15.49 4.94
CA PRO A 136 5.40 15.81 4.89
C PRO A 136 6.30 14.59 5.08
N PHE A 137 5.75 13.43 5.44
CA PHE A 137 6.48 12.22 5.77
C PHE A 137 6.36 11.20 4.64
N LYS A 138 7.11 11.41 3.55
CA LYS A 138 7.12 10.55 2.37
C LYS A 138 8.46 9.87 2.21
N PHE A 139 8.43 8.57 2.05
CA PHE A 139 9.59 7.74 1.77
C PHE A 139 9.35 6.93 0.50
N TYR A 140 10.39 6.76 -0.28
CA TYR A 140 10.38 5.89 -1.44
C TYR A 140 11.50 4.86 -1.28
N LEU A 141 11.12 3.59 -1.11
CA LEU A 141 12.07 2.50 -0.97
C LEU A 141 12.32 1.86 -2.33
N ASP A 142 13.57 1.90 -2.78
CA ASP A 142 14.00 1.25 -4.01
C ASP A 142 15.04 0.16 -3.72
N ALA A 143 15.30 -0.68 -4.70
CA ALA A 143 16.42 -1.62 -4.73
C ALA A 143 16.70 -1.99 -6.19
N SER A 144 17.91 -2.47 -6.48
CA SER A 144 18.26 -2.91 -7.81
C SER A 144 17.29 -3.99 -8.33
N PRO A 145 17.02 -4.05 -9.64
CA PRO A 145 16.13 -5.07 -10.21
C PRO A 145 16.57 -6.50 -9.86
N GLU A 146 17.88 -6.75 -9.81
CA GLU A 146 18.48 -8.06 -9.49
C GLU A 146 18.17 -8.44 -8.04
N GLU A 147 18.35 -7.50 -7.10
CA GLU A 147 18.08 -7.74 -5.69
C GLU A 147 16.58 -7.97 -5.45
N ARG A 148 15.71 -7.20 -6.10
CA ARG A 148 14.26 -7.38 -6.01
C ARG A 148 13.82 -8.73 -6.57
N ALA A 149 14.41 -9.16 -7.69
CA ALA A 149 14.15 -10.50 -8.26
C ALA A 149 14.61 -11.60 -7.29
N ARG A 150 15.79 -11.46 -6.67
CA ARG A 150 16.32 -12.38 -5.66
C ARG A 150 15.39 -12.49 -4.44
N ARG A 151 14.93 -11.35 -3.90
CA ARG A 151 13.98 -11.30 -2.76
C ARG A 151 12.67 -12.00 -3.13
N ARG A 152 12.16 -11.76 -4.34
CA ARG A 152 10.90 -12.35 -4.80
C ARG A 152 10.99 -13.87 -4.93
N ALA A 153 12.11 -14.36 -5.46
CA ALA A 153 12.37 -15.79 -5.55
C ALA A 153 12.44 -16.47 -4.18
N SER A 154 13.07 -15.81 -3.18
CA SER A 154 13.13 -16.33 -1.81
C SER A 154 11.76 -16.38 -1.10
N GLU A 155 10.79 -15.55 -1.54
CA GLU A 155 9.41 -15.62 -1.07
C GLU A 155 8.57 -16.74 -1.73
N GLY A 156 9.16 -17.54 -2.61
CA GLY A 156 8.46 -18.60 -3.35
C GLY A 156 7.41 -18.09 -4.34
N LYS A 157 7.48 -16.81 -4.73
CA LYS A 157 6.52 -16.19 -5.64
C LYS A 157 7.07 -16.18 -7.06
N ILE A 158 6.29 -16.71 -8.00
CA ILE A 158 6.68 -16.94 -9.39
C ILE A 158 6.40 -15.72 -10.29
N ASP A 159 5.59 -14.74 -9.82
CA ASP A 159 5.22 -13.57 -10.61
C ASP A 159 6.44 -12.67 -10.90
N SER A 160 6.55 -12.23 -12.14
CA SER A 160 7.65 -11.37 -12.60
C SER A 160 7.59 -9.99 -11.92
N VAL A 161 8.66 -9.62 -11.20
CA VAL A 161 8.84 -8.28 -10.64
C VAL A 161 8.78 -7.23 -11.75
N ALA A 162 9.47 -7.49 -12.88
CA ALA A 162 9.54 -6.59 -14.02
C ALA A 162 8.15 -6.33 -14.65
N GLU A 163 7.33 -7.36 -14.79
CA GLU A 163 5.98 -7.21 -15.35
C GLU A 163 5.07 -6.40 -14.42
N ARG A 164 5.14 -6.64 -13.11
CA ARG A 164 4.38 -5.84 -12.14
C ARG A 164 4.81 -4.38 -12.13
N ASP A 165 6.12 -4.13 -12.14
CA ASP A 165 6.64 -2.76 -12.17
C ASP A 165 6.26 -2.06 -13.48
N ARG A 166 6.27 -2.79 -14.61
CA ARG A 166 5.80 -2.26 -15.89
C ARG A 166 4.33 -1.86 -15.81
N LEU A 167 3.47 -2.74 -15.31
CA LEU A 167 2.03 -2.46 -15.14
C LEU A 167 1.80 -1.30 -14.16
N ASP A 168 2.55 -1.24 -13.05
CA ASP A 168 2.42 -0.19 -12.05
C ASP A 168 2.91 1.17 -12.58
N SER A 169 3.97 1.20 -13.43
CA SER A 169 4.55 2.43 -13.97
C SER A 169 3.83 2.96 -15.21
N THR A 170 3.18 2.08 -16.00
CA THR A 170 2.50 2.47 -17.25
C THR A 170 1.01 2.74 -17.07
N ARG A 171 0.49 2.66 -15.85
CA ARG A 171 -0.91 2.99 -15.57
C ARG A 171 -1.22 4.43 -15.98
N ALA A 172 -2.34 4.62 -16.69
CA ALA A 172 -2.83 5.95 -17.06
C ALA A 172 -3.21 6.80 -15.82
N THR A 173 -3.65 6.13 -14.75
CA THR A 173 -4.06 6.78 -13.49
C THR A 173 -3.14 6.35 -12.36
N ALA A 174 -2.53 7.30 -11.68
CA ALA A 174 -1.65 7.09 -10.52
C ALA A 174 -0.51 6.08 -10.80
N PRO A 175 0.38 6.36 -11.77
CA PRO A 175 1.53 5.50 -12.03
C PRO A 175 2.46 5.46 -10.82
N LEU A 176 3.26 4.38 -10.73
CA LEU A 176 4.35 4.33 -9.76
C LEU A 176 5.37 5.41 -10.09
N THR A 177 5.46 6.41 -9.25
CA THR A 177 6.40 7.52 -9.35
C THR A 177 7.00 7.83 -7.99
N ILE A 178 8.17 8.43 -7.97
CA ILE A 178 8.74 8.99 -6.73
C ILE A 178 7.89 10.21 -6.34
N PRO A 179 7.24 10.21 -5.18
CA PRO A 179 6.46 11.37 -4.75
C PRO A 179 7.35 12.61 -4.59
N GLN A 180 6.80 13.77 -4.90
CA GLN A 180 7.51 15.02 -4.64
C GLN A 180 7.88 15.13 -3.15
N GLU A 181 9.09 15.61 -2.87
CA GLU A 181 9.67 15.73 -1.52
C GLU A 181 9.84 14.40 -0.75
N ALA A 182 9.75 13.25 -1.44
CA ALA A 182 10.01 11.98 -0.80
C ALA A 182 11.51 11.77 -0.52
N THR A 183 11.82 11.24 0.66
CA THR A 183 13.15 10.72 0.96
C THR A 183 13.31 9.37 0.28
N VAL A 184 14.23 9.29 -0.70
CA VAL A 184 14.54 8.03 -1.40
C VAL A 184 15.57 7.25 -0.61
N ILE A 185 15.30 5.97 -0.36
CA ILE A 185 16.21 5.05 0.33
C ILE A 185 16.48 3.86 -0.59
N ASP A 186 17.73 3.73 -1.04
CA ASP A 186 18.18 2.52 -1.75
C ASP A 186 18.42 1.41 -0.73
N THR A 187 17.63 0.36 -0.81
CA THR A 187 17.67 -0.79 0.10
C THR A 187 18.48 -1.96 -0.46
N THR A 188 19.20 -1.78 -1.59
CA THR A 188 19.91 -2.86 -2.29
C THR A 188 20.88 -3.61 -1.36
N HIS A 189 21.61 -2.86 -0.52
CA HIS A 189 22.63 -3.40 0.37
C HIS A 189 22.31 -3.23 1.86
N LEU A 190 21.06 -2.81 2.17
CA LEU A 190 20.62 -2.61 3.55
C LEU A 190 19.75 -3.78 4.02
N ASP A 191 19.93 -4.17 5.26
CA ASP A 191 19.00 -5.07 5.93
C ASP A 191 17.75 -4.32 6.44
N ILE A 192 16.70 -5.05 6.82
CA ILE A 192 15.44 -4.47 7.29
C ILE A 192 15.64 -3.56 8.52
N PRO A 193 16.39 -3.95 9.56
CA PRO A 193 16.68 -3.08 10.70
C PRO A 193 17.35 -1.75 10.31
N GLN A 194 18.30 -1.77 9.39
CA GLN A 194 19.01 -0.56 8.92
C GLN A 194 18.05 0.40 8.21
N VAL A 195 17.15 -0.11 7.35
CA VAL A 195 16.17 0.72 6.66
C VAL A 195 15.17 1.32 7.67
N ILE A 196 14.69 0.53 8.63
CA ILE A 196 13.81 1.02 9.70
C ILE A 196 14.51 2.14 10.49
N ALA A 197 15.75 1.93 10.91
CA ALA A 197 16.52 2.91 11.66
C ALA A 197 16.70 4.22 10.87
N ALA A 198 17.01 4.15 9.57
CA ALA A 198 17.15 5.33 8.71
C ALA A 198 15.83 6.13 8.61
N ILE A 199 14.67 5.45 8.51
CA ILE A 199 13.37 6.13 8.51
C ILE A 199 13.10 6.80 9.85
N LEU A 200 13.32 6.10 10.97
CA LEU A 200 13.06 6.64 12.31
C LEU A 200 13.99 7.81 12.63
N ASP A 201 15.26 7.74 12.23
CA ASP A 201 16.21 8.85 12.36
C ASP A 201 15.73 10.07 11.59
N HIS A 202 15.34 9.90 10.32
CA HIS A 202 14.79 11.01 9.52
C HIS A 202 13.55 11.66 10.17
N LEU A 203 12.66 10.84 10.74
CA LEU A 203 11.47 11.32 11.43
C LEU A 203 11.80 12.08 12.73
N SER A 204 12.90 11.72 13.41
CA SER A 204 13.32 12.39 14.65
C SER A 204 13.85 13.80 14.39
N HIS A 205 14.49 14.04 13.25
CA HIS A 205 15.02 15.36 12.84
C HIS A 205 13.93 16.24 12.21
N ARG A 206 12.80 15.68 11.82
CA ARG A 206 11.64 16.40 11.32
C ARG A 206 10.47 16.16 12.28
N PRO A 207 10.42 16.89 13.42
CA PRO A 207 9.50 16.54 14.49
C PRO A 207 8.07 16.45 13.98
N LEU A 208 7.41 15.38 14.37
CA LEU A 208 5.98 15.12 14.14
C LEU A 208 5.14 16.16 14.92
N SER A 209 5.39 17.45 14.69
CA SER A 209 4.70 18.51 15.42
C SER A 209 3.20 18.46 15.14
N THR A 210 2.44 18.41 16.19
CA THR A 210 1.01 18.70 16.16
C THR A 210 0.84 20.14 15.71
N SER A 211 0.28 20.35 14.51
CA SER A 211 -0.25 21.66 14.16
C SER A 211 -1.38 21.96 15.16
N SER A 212 -1.07 22.80 16.16
CA SER A 212 -2.09 23.42 16.99
C SER A 212 -2.92 24.28 16.05
N VAL A 213 -4.10 23.83 15.73
CA VAL A 213 -5.13 24.67 15.12
C VAL A 213 -5.57 25.62 16.19
N GLN A 214 -5.24 26.92 16.03
CA GLN A 214 -5.95 28.01 16.69
C GLN A 214 -7.29 28.20 16.01
#